data_c2d02fe9e09b67eda622ebcefd3247db
#
_entry.id   c2d02fe9e09b67eda622ebcefd3247db
#
_cell.length_a   1.000
_cell.length_b   1.000
_cell.length_c   1.000
_cell.angle_alpha   90.00
_cell.angle_beta   90.00
_cell.angle_gamma   90.00
#
_symmetry.space_group_name_H-M   'P 1'
#
loop_
_entity.id
_entity.type
_entity.pdbx_description
1 polymer ?
#
loop_
_entity_poly.entity_id
_entity_poly.type
_entity_poly.pdbx_seq_one_letter_code
_entity_poly.pdbx_strand_id
1 'polypeptide(L)'
;MEARVKVWKQAVGESERLADELANWNDPDAERWLQNLAPLHHLCAAAAQVIWKDIKEVKLSGSHDAPSLNLSFAIDYARTFGDEDLLKVALKASKRYFGKMTKAPLRAEPFEYDFMSASLLVTDLMRKVYTQEEYLKWVKGFAPGLFAAETAKKDLQIKKTDKHDGYESHWDGYHLNRIWCLNGMLKSLPAESLDANTKAAWASSMNAMWDYAQESIGKGNYDIDHWLSSFSVFALIGYE
;
A
#
# COMPACT_ATOMS: atom_id res chain seq x y z
N MET A 1 -2.19 -3.60 -26.42
CA MET A 1 -3.40 -3.29 -25.62
C MET A 1 -3.10 -3.32 -24.12
N GLU A 2 -2.46 -4.39 -23.62
CA GLU A 2 -2.12 -4.56 -22.19
C GLU A 2 -1.26 -3.42 -21.60
N ALA A 3 -0.20 -2.99 -22.29
CA ALA A 3 0.66 -1.90 -21.80
C ALA A 3 -0.10 -0.57 -21.61
N ARG A 4 -1.04 -0.25 -22.50
CA ARG A 4 -1.89 0.96 -22.35
C ARG A 4 -2.82 0.85 -21.15
N VAL A 5 -3.39 -0.33 -20.90
CA VAL A 5 -4.26 -0.56 -19.73
C VAL A 5 -3.47 -0.43 -18.43
N LYS A 6 -2.20 -0.86 -18.42
CA LYS A 6 -1.31 -0.73 -17.27
C LYS A 6 -1.05 0.74 -16.91
N VAL A 7 -0.65 1.55 -17.90
CA VAL A 7 -0.41 2.99 -17.71
C VAL A 7 -1.67 3.73 -17.23
N TRP A 8 -2.84 3.39 -17.78
CA TRP A 8 -4.08 4.00 -17.34
C TRP A 8 -4.44 3.69 -15.89
N LYS A 9 -4.22 2.45 -15.43
CA LYS A 9 -4.48 2.08 -14.02
C LYS A 9 -3.60 2.86 -13.05
N GLN A 10 -2.34 3.01 -13.38
CA GLN A 10 -1.40 3.79 -12.57
C GLN A 10 -1.83 5.27 -12.51
N ALA A 11 -2.06 5.90 -13.66
CA ALA A 11 -2.45 7.31 -13.73
C ALA A 11 -3.77 7.61 -12.99
N VAL A 12 -4.73 6.68 -13.02
CA VAL A 12 -5.99 6.79 -12.29
C VAL A 12 -5.73 6.82 -10.79
N GLY A 13 -5.01 5.84 -10.25
CA GLY A 13 -4.73 5.76 -8.81
C GLY A 13 -3.91 6.96 -8.30
N GLU A 14 -2.90 7.38 -9.05
CA GLU A 14 -2.09 8.55 -8.68
C GLU A 14 -2.90 9.85 -8.67
N SER A 15 -3.83 10.02 -9.64
CA SER A 15 -4.72 11.18 -9.67
C SER A 15 -5.72 11.19 -8.51
N GLU A 16 -6.31 10.05 -8.18
CA GLU A 16 -7.20 9.88 -7.04
C GLU A 16 -6.48 10.22 -5.74
N ARG A 17 -5.28 9.71 -5.57
CA ARG A 17 -4.46 9.99 -4.41
C ARG A 17 -4.09 11.47 -4.28
N LEU A 18 -3.61 12.11 -5.37
CA LEU A 18 -3.24 13.52 -5.34
C LEU A 18 -4.45 14.39 -4.97
N ALA A 19 -5.64 14.07 -5.47
CA ALA A 19 -6.87 14.81 -5.15
C ALA A 19 -7.23 14.66 -3.66
N ASP A 20 -7.12 13.45 -3.11
CA ASP A 20 -7.35 13.15 -1.69
C ASP A 20 -6.38 13.94 -0.79
N GLU A 21 -5.09 13.90 -1.08
CA GLU A 21 -4.06 14.65 -0.35
C GLU A 21 -4.32 16.16 -0.37
N LEU A 22 -4.67 16.73 -1.55
CA LEU A 22 -4.97 18.15 -1.67
C LEU A 22 -6.22 18.55 -0.89
N ALA A 23 -7.25 17.70 -0.85
CA ALA A 23 -8.48 17.95 -0.11
C ALA A 23 -8.25 17.97 1.41
N ASN A 24 -7.26 17.22 1.89
CA ASN A 24 -6.93 17.11 3.31
C ASN A 24 -5.75 18.02 3.73
N TRP A 25 -5.09 18.67 2.79
CA TRP A 25 -3.94 19.52 3.08
C TRP A 25 -4.35 20.93 3.51
N ASN A 26 -3.96 21.31 4.72
CA ASN A 26 -4.26 22.65 5.28
C ASN A 26 -3.26 23.70 4.76
N ASP A 27 -3.28 23.95 3.45
CA ASP A 27 -2.49 24.98 2.78
C ASP A 27 -3.42 25.92 2.01
N PRO A 28 -3.19 27.26 2.03
CA PRO A 28 -4.04 28.23 1.34
C PRO A 28 -4.18 28.00 -0.17
N ASP A 29 -3.18 27.38 -0.80
CA ASP A 29 -3.19 27.08 -2.22
C ASP A 29 -3.79 25.72 -2.58
N ALA A 30 -3.99 24.83 -1.59
CA ALA A 30 -4.45 23.45 -1.82
C ALA A 30 -5.81 23.42 -2.54
N GLU A 31 -6.76 24.27 -2.12
CA GLU A 31 -8.08 24.37 -2.78
C GLU A 31 -7.96 24.79 -4.24
N ARG A 32 -7.10 25.76 -4.54
CA ARG A 32 -6.86 26.21 -5.91
C ARG A 32 -6.27 25.09 -6.77
N TRP A 33 -5.32 24.35 -6.24
CA TRP A 33 -4.70 23.23 -6.94
C TRP A 33 -5.69 22.09 -7.16
N LEU A 34 -6.51 21.80 -6.17
CA LEU A 34 -7.58 20.80 -6.29
C LEU A 34 -8.60 21.19 -7.37
N GLN A 35 -9.02 22.45 -7.42
CA GLN A 35 -9.92 22.96 -8.47
C GLN A 35 -9.29 22.82 -9.86
N ASN A 36 -8.00 23.11 -10.02
CA ASN A 36 -7.29 22.92 -11.28
C ASN A 36 -7.19 21.44 -11.68
N LEU A 37 -7.07 20.54 -10.70
CA LEU A 37 -7.02 19.09 -10.92
C LEU A 37 -8.41 18.48 -11.19
N ALA A 38 -9.50 19.16 -10.82
CA ALA A 38 -10.84 18.60 -10.84
C ALA A 38 -11.25 17.91 -12.16
N PRO A 39 -11.00 18.47 -13.36
CA PRO A 39 -11.36 17.78 -14.60
C PRO A 39 -10.67 16.43 -14.76
N LEU A 40 -9.43 16.30 -14.27
CA LEU A 40 -8.65 15.07 -14.37
C LEU A 40 -9.12 14.03 -13.34
N HIS A 41 -9.20 14.40 -12.06
CA HIS A 41 -9.54 13.41 -11.04
C HIS A 41 -10.98 12.91 -11.16
N HIS A 42 -11.95 13.74 -11.62
CA HIS A 42 -13.31 13.28 -11.91
C HIS A 42 -13.34 12.26 -13.06
N LEU A 43 -12.55 12.50 -14.11
CA LEU A 43 -12.42 11.55 -15.23
C LEU A 43 -11.77 10.23 -14.75
N CYS A 44 -10.76 10.32 -13.91
CA CYS A 44 -10.07 9.14 -13.35
C CYS A 44 -11.01 8.34 -12.46
N ALA A 45 -11.79 8.99 -11.58
CA ALA A 45 -12.78 8.31 -10.73
C ALA A 45 -13.85 7.59 -11.56
N ALA A 46 -14.36 8.21 -12.62
CA ALA A 46 -15.30 7.58 -13.55
C ALA A 46 -14.67 6.36 -14.28
N ALA A 47 -13.41 6.48 -14.69
CA ALA A 47 -12.66 5.38 -15.31
C ALA A 47 -12.43 4.23 -14.33
N ALA A 48 -12.08 4.52 -13.07
CA ALA A 48 -11.89 3.53 -12.00
C ALA A 48 -13.17 2.71 -11.77
N GLN A 49 -14.33 3.33 -11.74
CA GLN A 49 -15.60 2.62 -11.61
C GLN A 49 -15.80 1.55 -12.70
N VAL A 50 -15.44 1.87 -13.95
CA VAL A 50 -15.54 0.93 -15.08
C VAL A 50 -14.48 -0.18 -14.93
N ILE A 51 -13.23 0.20 -14.69
CA ILE A 51 -12.10 -0.73 -14.58
C ILE A 51 -12.39 -1.79 -13.51
N TRP A 52 -12.79 -1.36 -12.30
CA TRP A 52 -13.01 -2.28 -11.18
C TRP A 52 -14.28 -3.11 -11.29
N LYS A 53 -15.23 -2.72 -12.12
CA LYS A 53 -16.39 -3.57 -12.48
C LYS A 53 -15.98 -4.71 -13.43
N ASP A 54 -15.15 -4.41 -14.41
CA ASP A 54 -14.87 -5.29 -15.55
C ASP A 54 -13.74 -6.29 -15.30
N ILE A 55 -12.73 -5.94 -14.49
CA ILE A 55 -11.65 -6.87 -14.15
C ILE A 55 -12.20 -8.06 -13.36
N LYS A 56 -11.95 -9.28 -13.87
CA LYS A 56 -12.43 -10.52 -13.23
C LYS A 56 -11.44 -11.09 -12.22
N GLU A 57 -10.17 -11.03 -12.53
CA GLU A 57 -9.08 -11.61 -11.74
C GLU A 57 -7.92 -10.63 -11.61
N VAL A 58 -7.23 -10.68 -10.49
CA VAL A 58 -6.01 -9.91 -10.24
C VAL A 58 -4.92 -10.84 -9.69
N LYS A 59 -3.67 -10.49 -9.97
CA LYS A 59 -2.49 -11.14 -9.36
C LYS A 59 -1.99 -10.27 -8.21
N LEU A 60 -1.34 -10.90 -7.24
CA LEU A 60 -0.54 -10.17 -6.26
C LEU A 60 0.60 -9.47 -6.99
N SER A 61 0.78 -8.19 -6.72
CA SER A 61 1.83 -7.35 -7.31
C SER A 61 2.21 -6.26 -6.32
N GLY A 62 3.49 -5.99 -6.24
CA GLY A 62 4.08 -4.87 -5.52
C GLY A 62 4.68 -3.83 -6.47
N SER A 63 4.22 -3.78 -7.72
CA SER A 63 4.65 -2.80 -8.73
C SER A 63 3.66 -1.64 -8.85
N HIS A 64 3.92 -0.67 -9.75
CA HIS A 64 3.10 0.53 -9.95
C HIS A 64 1.62 0.25 -10.26
N ASP A 65 1.31 -0.87 -10.89
CA ASP A 65 -0.05 -1.27 -11.23
C ASP A 65 -0.68 -2.21 -10.20
N ALA A 66 -0.14 -2.27 -8.99
CA ALA A 66 -0.65 -3.11 -7.92
C ALA A 66 -2.16 -2.88 -7.68
N PRO A 67 -3.01 -3.89 -7.90
CA PRO A 67 -4.45 -3.71 -7.77
C PRO A 67 -4.87 -3.33 -6.35
N SER A 68 -4.14 -3.82 -5.34
CA SER A 68 -4.40 -3.49 -3.93
C SER A 68 -4.12 -2.03 -3.62
N LEU A 69 -3.03 -1.46 -4.14
CA LEU A 69 -2.69 -0.06 -3.95
C LEU A 69 -3.72 0.86 -4.64
N ASN A 70 -4.04 0.58 -5.91
CA ASN A 70 -4.98 1.39 -6.66
C ASN A 70 -6.42 1.33 -6.10
N LEU A 71 -6.85 0.17 -5.58
CA LEU A 71 -8.14 0.07 -4.87
C LEU A 71 -8.12 0.81 -3.54
N SER A 72 -6.97 0.85 -2.85
CA SER A 72 -6.81 1.63 -1.62
C SER A 72 -7.00 3.12 -1.90
N PHE A 73 -6.37 3.65 -2.96
CA PHE A 73 -6.54 5.04 -3.37
C PHE A 73 -7.98 5.37 -3.79
N ALA A 74 -8.62 4.49 -4.55
CA ALA A 74 -10.02 4.66 -4.93
C ALA A 74 -10.98 4.72 -3.73
N ILE A 75 -10.72 3.93 -2.67
CA ILE A 75 -11.52 3.95 -1.44
C ILE A 75 -11.32 5.26 -0.68
N ASP A 76 -10.08 5.72 -0.52
CA ASP A 76 -9.77 6.97 0.18
C ASP A 76 -10.39 8.15 -0.55
N TYR A 77 -10.15 8.28 -1.85
CA TYR A 77 -10.77 9.29 -2.71
C TYR A 77 -12.30 9.29 -2.58
N ALA A 78 -12.92 8.12 -2.72
CA ALA A 78 -14.37 8.01 -2.67
C ALA A 78 -14.95 8.46 -1.33
N ARG A 79 -14.25 8.21 -0.23
CA ARG A 79 -14.65 8.68 1.11
C ARG A 79 -14.49 10.19 1.25
N THR A 80 -13.37 10.74 0.80
CA THR A 80 -13.08 12.18 0.87
C THR A 80 -14.09 13.00 0.05
N PHE A 81 -14.42 12.55 -1.16
CA PHE A 81 -15.32 13.27 -2.07
C PHE A 81 -16.78 12.83 -2.02
N GLY A 82 -17.13 11.84 -1.20
CA GLY A 82 -18.49 11.32 -1.07
C GLY A 82 -18.97 10.58 -2.33
N ASP A 83 -18.06 9.97 -3.11
CA ASP A 83 -18.43 9.16 -4.31
C ASP A 83 -18.87 7.75 -3.89
N GLU A 84 -20.15 7.64 -3.50
CA GLU A 84 -20.74 6.39 -3.04
C GLU A 84 -20.73 5.28 -4.11
N ASP A 85 -20.80 5.62 -5.38
CA ASP A 85 -20.76 4.64 -6.47
C ASP A 85 -19.37 4.06 -6.66
N LEU A 86 -18.33 4.89 -6.63
CA LEU A 86 -16.94 4.42 -6.65
C LEU A 86 -16.62 3.60 -5.39
N LEU A 87 -17.01 4.10 -4.21
CA LEU A 87 -16.81 3.39 -2.96
C LEU A 87 -17.39 1.98 -3.00
N LYS A 88 -18.66 1.86 -3.42
CA LYS A 88 -19.34 0.56 -3.54
C LYS A 88 -18.63 -0.39 -4.50
N VAL A 89 -18.17 0.13 -5.63
CA VAL A 89 -17.43 -0.65 -6.63
C VAL A 89 -16.09 -1.12 -6.08
N ALA A 90 -15.31 -0.22 -5.46
CA ALA A 90 -13.99 -0.53 -4.93
C ALA A 90 -14.07 -1.54 -3.76
N LEU A 91 -15.00 -1.36 -2.82
CA LEU A 91 -15.22 -2.31 -1.73
C LEU A 91 -15.62 -3.71 -2.24
N LYS A 92 -16.52 -3.76 -3.23
CA LYS A 92 -16.94 -5.03 -3.84
C LYS A 92 -15.80 -5.73 -4.58
N ALA A 93 -15.00 -4.96 -5.33
CA ALA A 93 -13.83 -5.48 -6.05
C ALA A 93 -12.79 -6.03 -5.07
N SER A 94 -12.46 -5.28 -4.01
CA SER A 94 -11.51 -5.69 -2.97
C SER A 94 -11.92 -7.01 -2.32
N LYS A 95 -13.18 -7.13 -1.90
CA LYS A 95 -13.72 -8.38 -1.32
C LYS A 95 -13.70 -9.55 -2.32
N ARG A 96 -14.01 -9.29 -3.60
CA ARG A 96 -14.01 -10.30 -4.65
C ARG A 96 -12.61 -10.85 -4.92
N TYR A 97 -11.59 -9.97 -4.96
CA TYR A 97 -10.23 -10.38 -5.29
C TYR A 97 -9.49 -10.98 -4.10
N PHE A 98 -9.58 -10.34 -2.94
CA PHE A 98 -8.70 -10.63 -1.80
C PHE A 98 -9.41 -11.29 -0.62
N GLY A 99 -10.74 -11.19 -0.56
CA GLY A 99 -11.50 -11.65 0.61
C GLY A 99 -11.39 -13.13 0.93
N LYS A 100 -11.08 -13.98 -0.07
CA LYS A 100 -10.89 -15.42 0.10
C LYS A 100 -9.43 -15.88 0.11
N MET A 101 -8.48 -14.95 -0.08
CA MET A 101 -7.07 -15.30 -0.08
C MET A 101 -6.61 -15.70 1.32
N THR A 102 -5.72 -16.68 1.39
CA THR A 102 -5.12 -17.19 2.62
C THR A 102 -3.63 -17.46 2.41
N LYS A 103 -2.85 -17.48 3.51
CA LYS A 103 -1.43 -17.88 3.51
C LYS A 103 -0.59 -17.06 2.54
N ALA A 104 -0.62 -15.74 2.72
CA ALA A 104 0.20 -14.79 1.94
C ALA A 104 1.68 -15.22 1.88
N PRO A 105 2.31 -15.14 0.69
CA PRO A 105 3.66 -15.64 0.48
C PRO A 105 4.75 -14.64 0.90
N LEU A 106 4.64 -14.02 2.07
CA LEU A 106 5.52 -12.95 2.57
C LEU A 106 7.02 -13.28 2.49
N ARG A 107 7.42 -14.56 2.67
CA ARG A 107 8.82 -14.97 2.59
C ARG A 107 9.37 -15.03 1.18
N ALA A 108 8.49 -15.22 0.20
CA ALA A 108 8.87 -15.29 -1.20
C ALA A 108 8.98 -13.90 -1.86
N GLU A 109 8.50 -12.86 -1.20
CA GLU A 109 8.58 -11.49 -1.67
C GLU A 109 9.98 -10.88 -1.45
N PRO A 110 10.36 -9.84 -2.25
CA PRO A 110 9.61 -9.32 -3.40
C PRO A 110 9.64 -10.28 -4.59
N PHE A 111 8.61 -10.22 -5.44
CA PHE A 111 8.62 -10.88 -6.73
C PHE A 111 9.38 -10.01 -7.74
N GLU A 112 9.72 -10.58 -8.87
CA GLU A 112 10.64 -10.17 -9.92
C GLU A 112 10.90 -8.64 -10.07
N TYR A 113 9.84 -7.82 -10.20
CA TYR A 113 9.95 -6.36 -10.39
C TYR A 113 9.25 -5.57 -9.30
N ASP A 114 8.90 -6.22 -8.19
CA ASP A 114 8.22 -5.56 -7.10
C ASP A 114 9.18 -4.69 -6.28
N PHE A 115 8.74 -3.47 -5.98
CA PHE A 115 9.39 -2.56 -5.04
C PHE A 115 8.50 -2.24 -3.83
N MET A 116 7.40 -2.96 -3.71
CA MET A 116 6.49 -2.98 -2.59
C MET A 116 6.13 -4.43 -2.22
N SER A 117 5.70 -4.65 -0.99
CA SER A 117 5.20 -5.95 -0.57
C SER A 117 3.78 -6.16 -1.10
N ALA A 118 3.64 -7.03 -2.09
CA ALA A 118 2.36 -7.37 -2.68
C ALA A 118 1.33 -7.84 -1.64
N SER A 119 1.77 -8.65 -0.67
CA SER A 119 0.91 -9.16 0.39
C SER A 119 0.56 -8.10 1.44
N LEU A 120 1.52 -7.29 1.88
CA LEU A 120 1.22 -6.26 2.88
C LEU A 120 0.37 -5.12 2.32
N LEU A 121 0.51 -4.78 1.03
CA LEU A 121 -0.43 -3.88 0.35
C LEU A 121 -1.87 -4.40 0.39
N VAL A 122 -2.06 -5.72 0.28
CA VAL A 122 -3.40 -6.31 0.44
C VAL A 122 -3.88 -6.20 1.88
N THR A 123 -3.01 -6.37 2.89
CA THR A 123 -3.43 -6.16 4.29
C THR A 123 -3.83 -4.71 4.55
N ASP A 124 -3.09 -3.76 3.98
CA ASP A 124 -3.38 -2.34 4.10
C ASP A 124 -4.70 -1.94 3.42
N LEU A 125 -4.95 -2.44 2.22
CA LEU A 125 -6.25 -2.29 1.57
C LEU A 125 -7.39 -2.84 2.42
N MET A 126 -7.26 -4.09 2.89
CA MET A 126 -8.38 -4.80 3.52
C MET A 126 -8.75 -4.26 4.90
N ARG A 127 -7.84 -3.54 5.60
CA ARG A 127 -8.19 -2.79 6.82
C ARG A 127 -9.19 -1.66 6.55
N LYS A 128 -9.21 -1.12 5.32
CA LYS A 128 -10.16 -0.10 4.88
C LYS A 128 -11.50 -0.68 4.43
N VAL A 129 -11.54 -1.99 4.14
CA VAL A 129 -12.69 -2.70 3.57
C VAL A 129 -13.55 -3.38 4.62
N TYR A 130 -12.94 -3.86 5.68
CA TYR A 130 -13.57 -4.62 6.74
C TYR A 130 -13.76 -3.79 8.02
N THR A 131 -14.72 -4.19 8.85
CA THR A 131 -14.73 -3.74 10.25
C THR A 131 -13.51 -4.31 10.99
N GLN A 132 -13.16 -3.73 12.13
CA GLN A 132 -12.00 -4.19 12.90
C GLN A 132 -12.03 -5.68 13.23
N GLU A 133 -13.20 -6.20 13.61
CA GLU A 133 -13.39 -7.64 13.92
C GLU A 133 -13.26 -8.51 12.67
N GLU A 134 -13.92 -8.13 11.57
CA GLU A 134 -13.82 -8.83 10.28
C GLU A 134 -12.37 -8.83 9.78
N TYR A 135 -11.69 -7.69 9.91
CA TYR A 135 -10.31 -7.56 9.51
C TYR A 135 -9.38 -8.49 10.29
N LEU A 136 -9.50 -8.50 11.62
CA LEU A 136 -8.70 -9.38 12.47
C LEU A 136 -8.90 -10.86 12.09
N LYS A 137 -10.15 -11.27 11.87
CA LYS A 137 -10.47 -12.64 11.45
C LYS A 137 -9.85 -12.98 10.10
N TRP A 138 -9.99 -12.08 9.13
CA TRP A 138 -9.47 -12.27 7.79
C TRP A 138 -7.95 -12.28 7.76
N VAL A 139 -7.28 -11.31 8.38
CA VAL A 139 -5.83 -11.17 8.32
C VAL A 139 -5.08 -12.30 9.04
N LYS A 140 -5.67 -12.87 10.09
CA LYS A 140 -5.16 -14.11 10.73
C LYS A 140 -5.15 -15.30 9.77
N GLY A 141 -6.10 -15.39 8.87
CA GLY A 141 -6.10 -16.40 7.81
C GLY A 141 -5.17 -16.07 6.64
N PHE A 142 -5.07 -14.80 6.30
CA PHE A 142 -4.26 -14.30 5.19
C PHE A 142 -2.76 -14.30 5.50
N ALA A 143 -2.35 -13.76 6.64
CA ALA A 143 -0.95 -13.64 7.06
C ALA A 143 -0.74 -14.20 8.48
N PRO A 144 -1.00 -15.50 8.72
CA PRO A 144 -0.97 -16.09 10.05
C PRO A 144 0.39 -15.99 10.74
N GLY A 145 1.47 -16.00 9.95
CA GLY A 145 2.84 -15.91 10.46
C GLY A 145 3.13 -14.61 11.20
N LEU A 146 2.40 -13.54 10.93
CA LEU A 146 2.59 -12.26 11.60
C LEU A 146 2.10 -12.25 13.06
N PHE A 147 1.27 -13.22 13.46
CA PHE A 147 0.65 -13.27 14.78
C PHE A 147 1.40 -14.11 15.83
N ALA A 148 2.63 -14.53 15.52
CA ALA A 148 3.51 -15.19 16.49
C ALA A 148 4.95 -14.70 16.28
N ALA A 149 5.64 -14.34 17.36
CA ALA A 149 6.95 -13.66 17.32
C ALA A 149 7.99 -14.36 16.43
N GLU A 150 8.13 -15.69 16.56
CA GLU A 150 9.15 -16.45 15.81
C GLU A 150 8.85 -16.54 14.30
N THR A 151 7.58 -16.62 13.91
CA THR A 151 7.21 -16.62 12.50
C THR A 151 7.22 -15.22 11.92
N ALA A 152 6.81 -14.20 12.69
CA ALA A 152 6.83 -12.81 12.29
C ALA A 152 8.27 -12.35 11.95
N LYS A 153 9.26 -12.67 12.78
CA LYS A 153 10.67 -12.38 12.49
C LYS A 153 11.13 -12.97 11.16
N LYS A 154 10.68 -14.17 10.80
CA LYS A 154 11.00 -14.82 9.53
C LYS A 154 10.26 -14.19 8.35
N ASP A 155 8.98 -13.88 8.53
CA ASP A 155 8.14 -13.27 7.49
C ASP A 155 8.55 -11.81 7.23
N LEU A 156 9.06 -11.12 8.25
CA LEU A 156 9.51 -9.73 8.19
C LEU A 156 11.03 -9.57 8.05
N GLN A 157 11.74 -10.62 7.70
CA GLN A 157 13.20 -10.59 7.53
C GLN A 157 13.59 -9.57 6.44
N ILE A 158 14.70 -8.84 6.72
CA ILE A 158 15.31 -7.94 5.74
C ILE A 158 15.88 -8.74 4.59
N LYS A 159 15.63 -8.26 3.39
CA LYS A 159 16.26 -8.71 2.16
C LYS A 159 17.39 -7.71 1.83
N LYS A 160 18.63 -8.17 1.85
CA LYS A 160 19.81 -7.33 1.52
C LYS A 160 20.19 -7.51 0.07
N THR A 161 20.59 -6.42 -0.56
CA THR A 161 21.00 -6.38 -1.97
C THR A 161 22.22 -5.49 -2.13
N ASP A 162 22.80 -5.46 -3.32
CA ASP A 162 23.81 -4.48 -3.69
C ASP A 162 23.16 -3.13 -3.97
N LYS A 163 23.31 -2.17 -3.04
CA LYS A 163 22.72 -0.84 -3.13
C LYS A 163 23.28 0.05 -4.25
N HIS A 164 24.30 -0.41 -4.97
CA HIS A 164 24.89 0.33 -6.10
C HIS A 164 24.16 0.04 -7.41
N ASP A 165 23.36 -1.01 -7.49
CA ASP A 165 22.51 -1.31 -8.62
C ASP A 165 21.18 -0.53 -8.52
N GLY A 166 20.86 0.30 -9.51
CA GLY A 166 19.62 1.07 -9.55
C GLY A 166 18.35 0.21 -9.51
N TYR A 167 18.42 -1.04 -9.97
CA TYR A 167 17.34 -2.00 -9.87
C TYR A 167 17.19 -2.54 -8.44
N GLU A 168 18.30 -2.86 -7.78
CA GLU A 168 18.29 -3.38 -6.43
C GLU A 168 17.91 -2.34 -5.37
N SER A 169 18.02 -1.03 -5.68
CA SER A 169 17.51 0.06 -4.84
C SER A 169 15.98 0.01 -4.63
N HIS A 170 15.25 -0.67 -5.50
CA HIS A 170 13.83 -0.95 -5.30
C HIS A 170 13.54 -1.70 -4.00
N TRP A 171 14.50 -2.44 -3.46
CA TRP A 171 14.34 -3.14 -2.19
C TRP A 171 14.33 -2.21 -0.97
N ASP A 172 14.91 -1.02 -1.08
CA ASP A 172 14.75 0.02 -0.05
C ASP A 172 13.29 0.47 0.03
N GLY A 173 12.66 0.71 -1.13
CA GLY A 173 11.23 0.99 -1.22
C GLY A 173 10.36 -0.15 -0.68
N TYR A 174 10.71 -1.39 -0.99
CA TYR A 174 10.04 -2.57 -0.46
C TYR A 174 10.05 -2.58 1.08
N HIS A 175 11.17 -2.23 1.71
CA HIS A 175 11.26 -2.18 3.16
C HIS A 175 10.44 -1.03 3.76
N LEU A 176 10.51 0.16 3.18
CA LEU A 176 9.70 1.30 3.61
C LEU A 176 8.20 1.05 3.46
N ASN A 177 7.79 0.43 2.35
CA ASN A 177 6.41 0.01 2.14
C ASN A 177 5.92 -0.96 3.22
N ARG A 178 6.75 -1.91 3.60
CA ARG A 178 6.40 -2.86 4.68
C ARG A 178 6.18 -2.14 6.01
N ILE A 179 6.99 -1.14 6.33
CA ILE A 179 6.83 -0.35 7.56
C ILE A 179 5.47 0.37 7.56
N TRP A 180 5.11 1.08 6.49
CA TRP A 180 3.82 1.80 6.46
C TRP A 180 2.63 0.85 6.56
N CYS A 181 2.66 -0.29 5.84
CA CYS A 181 1.59 -1.28 5.90
C CYS A 181 1.44 -1.89 7.31
N LEU A 182 2.57 -2.19 7.98
CA LEU A 182 2.56 -2.70 9.35
C LEU A 182 2.04 -1.65 10.34
N ASN A 183 2.39 -0.39 10.17
CA ASN A 183 1.82 0.72 10.95
C ASN A 183 0.31 0.82 10.76
N GLY A 184 -0.18 0.74 9.52
CA GLY A 184 -1.61 0.71 9.23
C GLY A 184 -2.32 -0.49 9.88
N MET A 185 -1.69 -1.66 9.87
CA MET A 185 -2.21 -2.84 10.58
C MET A 185 -2.28 -2.61 12.10
N LEU A 186 -1.23 -2.05 12.72
CA LEU A 186 -1.20 -1.78 14.16
C LEU A 186 -2.31 -0.81 14.59
N LYS A 187 -2.59 0.22 13.78
CA LYS A 187 -3.70 1.16 14.02
C LYS A 187 -5.08 0.49 13.91
N SER A 188 -5.20 -0.53 13.07
CA SER A 188 -6.49 -1.16 12.74
C SER A 188 -6.80 -2.42 13.53
N LEU A 189 -5.80 -3.06 14.13
CA LEU A 189 -5.98 -4.26 14.94
C LEU A 189 -6.39 -3.90 16.38
N PRO A 190 -7.26 -4.69 17.04
CA PRO A 190 -7.48 -4.55 18.48
C PRO A 190 -6.16 -4.65 19.25
N ALA A 191 -5.99 -3.84 20.28
CA ALA A 191 -4.73 -3.73 21.02
C ALA A 191 -4.21 -5.06 21.59
N GLU A 192 -5.13 -5.96 21.94
CA GLU A 192 -4.87 -7.30 22.47
C GLU A 192 -4.59 -8.37 21.40
N SER A 193 -4.69 -8.05 20.13
CA SER A 193 -4.54 -9.01 19.01
C SER A 193 -3.15 -9.60 18.90
N LEU A 194 -2.14 -8.85 19.35
CA LEU A 194 -0.74 -9.25 19.37
C LEU A 194 -0.24 -9.26 20.81
N ASP A 195 0.42 -10.32 21.23
CA ASP A 195 1.12 -10.37 22.50
C ASP A 195 2.37 -9.46 22.52
N ALA A 196 2.93 -9.21 23.70
CA ALA A 196 4.09 -8.33 23.88
C ALA A 196 5.31 -8.79 23.07
N ASN A 197 5.55 -10.09 22.97
CA ASN A 197 6.70 -10.64 22.23
C ASN A 197 6.53 -10.45 20.73
N THR A 198 5.32 -10.62 20.22
CA THR A 198 4.99 -10.41 18.81
C THR A 198 5.08 -8.92 18.44
N LYS A 199 4.57 -8.01 19.30
CA LYS A 199 4.76 -6.55 19.13
C LYS A 199 6.23 -6.16 19.10
N ALA A 200 7.03 -6.70 20.02
CA ALA A 200 8.48 -6.46 20.06
C ALA A 200 9.18 -6.99 18.79
N ALA A 201 8.76 -8.14 18.27
CA ALA A 201 9.30 -8.71 17.03
C ALA A 201 8.98 -7.83 15.82
N TRP A 202 7.75 -7.29 15.72
CA TRP A 202 7.37 -6.34 14.66
C TRP A 202 8.19 -5.05 14.75
N ALA A 203 8.26 -4.44 15.94
CA ALA A 203 9.02 -3.22 16.16
C ALA A 203 10.50 -3.40 15.79
N SER A 204 11.14 -4.49 16.24
CA SER A 204 12.52 -4.81 15.89
C SER A 204 12.71 -4.98 14.37
N SER A 205 11.77 -5.62 13.68
CA SER A 205 11.84 -5.81 12.23
C SER A 205 11.65 -4.48 11.49
N MET A 206 10.70 -3.64 11.90
CA MET A 206 10.46 -2.32 11.30
C MET A 206 11.67 -1.39 11.49
N ASN A 207 12.27 -1.36 12.70
CA ASN A 207 13.48 -0.59 12.94
C ASN A 207 14.63 -1.05 12.03
N ALA A 208 14.84 -2.34 11.93
CA ALA A 208 15.89 -2.88 11.07
C ALA A 208 15.65 -2.59 9.57
N MET A 209 14.38 -2.60 9.10
CA MET A 209 14.01 -2.17 7.74
C MET A 209 14.30 -0.69 7.52
N TRP A 210 13.97 0.15 8.50
CA TRP A 210 14.25 1.58 8.47
C TRP A 210 15.74 1.85 8.41
N ASP A 211 16.52 1.26 9.33
CA ASP A 211 17.97 1.42 9.40
C ASP A 211 18.66 1.03 8.09
N TYR A 212 18.12 0.00 7.42
CA TYR A 212 18.62 -0.44 6.12
C TYR A 212 18.27 0.54 5.00
N ALA A 213 17.01 0.95 4.90
CA ALA A 213 16.53 1.77 3.78
C ALA A 213 17.00 3.23 3.85
N GLN A 214 17.09 3.81 5.06
CA GLN A 214 17.52 5.19 5.25
C GLN A 214 18.93 5.48 4.71
N GLU A 215 19.80 4.47 4.62
CA GLU A 215 21.14 4.63 4.07
C GLU A 215 21.15 5.09 2.62
N SER A 216 20.08 4.84 1.85
CA SER A 216 19.96 5.20 0.44
C SER A 216 19.24 6.54 0.21
N ILE A 217 18.64 7.13 1.24
CA ILE A 217 17.85 8.36 1.12
C ILE A 217 18.76 9.59 1.05
N GLY A 218 18.51 10.49 0.08
CA GLY A 218 19.21 11.77 -0.01
C GLY A 218 20.68 11.67 -0.36
N LYS A 219 21.08 10.65 -1.11
CA LYS A 219 22.49 10.47 -1.55
C LYS A 219 22.82 11.17 -2.87
N GLY A 220 21.87 11.88 -3.45
CA GLY A 220 22.04 12.62 -4.71
C GLY A 220 21.93 11.74 -5.96
N ASN A 221 21.44 10.53 -5.83
CA ASN A 221 21.08 9.69 -6.98
C ASN A 221 19.63 9.94 -7.37
N TYR A 222 19.40 10.66 -8.48
CA TYR A 222 18.07 11.02 -8.93
C TYR A 222 17.18 9.80 -9.16
N ASP A 223 17.71 8.71 -9.68
CA ASP A 223 16.94 7.49 -9.97
C ASP A 223 16.35 6.84 -8.70
N ILE A 224 16.88 7.20 -7.54
CA ILE A 224 16.43 6.70 -6.23
C ILE A 224 15.69 7.81 -5.48
N ASP A 225 16.29 8.98 -5.35
CA ASP A 225 15.82 10.03 -4.44
C ASP A 225 14.46 10.62 -4.83
N HIS A 226 14.10 10.62 -6.13
CA HIS A 226 12.85 11.21 -6.59
C HIS A 226 11.59 10.48 -6.11
N TRP A 227 11.69 9.21 -5.68
CA TRP A 227 10.56 8.43 -5.18
C TRP A 227 10.76 7.88 -3.76
N LEU A 228 12.00 7.50 -3.40
CA LEU A 228 12.29 6.86 -2.11
C LEU A 228 12.00 7.79 -0.92
N SER A 229 12.19 9.10 -1.11
CA SER A 229 11.85 10.13 -0.10
C SER A 229 10.36 10.11 0.24
N SER A 230 9.47 9.94 -0.75
CA SER A 230 8.02 9.83 -0.51
C SER A 230 7.68 8.57 0.29
N PHE A 231 8.31 7.44 -0.04
CA PHE A 231 8.15 6.18 0.72
C PHE A 231 8.62 6.34 2.17
N SER A 232 9.68 7.12 2.40
CA SER A 232 10.19 7.42 3.74
C SER A 232 9.18 8.20 4.57
N VAL A 233 8.55 9.21 3.97
CA VAL A 233 7.49 9.98 4.64
C VAL A 233 6.34 9.05 5.04
N PHE A 234 5.87 8.19 4.13
CA PHE A 234 4.80 7.24 4.46
C PHE A 234 5.18 6.25 5.55
N ALA A 235 6.42 5.78 5.56
CA ALA A 235 6.89 4.89 6.61
C ALA A 235 6.88 5.57 7.99
N LEU A 236 7.21 6.88 8.06
CA LEU A 236 7.30 7.64 9.31
C LEU A 236 5.95 8.10 9.86
N ILE A 237 5.11 8.68 9.01
CA ILE A 237 3.81 9.22 9.46
C ILE A 237 2.73 8.15 9.55
N GLY A 238 2.96 7.02 8.89
CA GLY A 238 1.93 6.03 8.62
C GLY A 238 0.92 6.59 7.63
N TYR A 239 0.50 5.79 6.68
CA TYR A 239 -0.59 6.17 5.79
C TYR A 239 -1.90 6.11 6.59
N GLU A 240 -2.54 7.26 6.77
CA GLU A 240 -3.82 7.38 7.51
C GLU A 240 -4.98 6.86 6.71
#